data_3ef67bcf1932d59881ff762281bbc00a
#
_entry.id   3ef67bcf1932d59881ff762281bbc00a
#
_cell.length_a   1.000
_cell.length_b   1.000
_cell.length_c   1.000
_cell.angle_alpha   90.00
_cell.angle_beta   90.00
_cell.angle_gamma   90.00
#
_symmetry.space_group_name_H-M   'P 1'
#
loop_
_entity.id
_entity.type
_entity.pdbx_description
1 polymer ?
#
loop_
_entity_poly.entity_id
_entity_poly.type
_entity_poly.pdbx_seq_one_letter_code
_entity_poly.pdbx_strand_id
1 'polypeptide(L)'
;VDRQIGEIFQLGEELKLDEKTLVFFSGDNGGADYFVSDDHPRGIHQANKNPKTGVEYRGKKGVLYEGGLRIPFVVRWPGKIAPNRVSDHLGYFPDVLPTIAEATGAKLPSGIDGISILPELLGESSAGRKQSQHEFLYWEFTGWTAVRHGNWRAVKPAKATNWELYDLAKDPSESQDVASSNPRVLESLVAMATKAHEPVQEGTFTRTDRHERDRRAKMGKHDEPEPPKKQKKNVQTKS
;
A
#
# COMPACT_ATOMS: atom_id res chain seq x y z
N VAL A 1 -19.65 -6.21 -3.96
CA VAL A 1 -19.01 -5.02 -3.38
C VAL A 1 -19.76 -3.77 -3.81
N ASP A 2 -19.88 -3.46 -5.09
CA ASP A 2 -20.47 -2.23 -5.63
C ASP A 2 -21.90 -1.97 -5.10
N ARG A 3 -22.79 -2.96 -5.19
CA ARG A 3 -24.16 -2.85 -4.64
C ARG A 3 -24.18 -2.52 -3.14
N GLN A 4 -23.32 -3.16 -2.35
CA GLN A 4 -23.25 -2.93 -0.91
C GLN A 4 -22.76 -1.53 -0.55
N ILE A 5 -21.82 -0.99 -1.33
CA ILE A 5 -21.38 0.40 -1.18
C ILE A 5 -22.51 1.36 -1.52
N GLY A 6 -23.27 1.07 -2.59
CA GLY A 6 -24.47 1.85 -2.95
C GLY A 6 -25.51 1.87 -1.84
N GLU A 7 -25.81 0.72 -1.22
CA GLU A 7 -26.73 0.61 -0.09
C GLU A 7 -26.27 1.44 1.13
N ILE A 8 -24.94 1.47 1.41
CA ILE A 8 -24.36 2.30 2.48
C ILE A 8 -24.52 3.80 2.18
N PHE A 9 -24.28 4.21 0.95
CA PHE A 9 -24.43 5.61 0.54
C PHE A 9 -25.89 6.06 0.60
N GLN A 10 -26.80 5.22 0.10
CA GLN A 10 -28.24 5.49 0.20
C GLN A 10 -28.70 5.67 1.65
N LEU A 11 -28.26 4.80 2.56
CA LEU A 11 -28.54 4.94 3.98
C LEU A 11 -27.98 6.25 4.56
N GLY A 12 -26.76 6.64 4.13
CA GLY A 12 -26.16 7.92 4.52
C GLY A 12 -27.01 9.13 4.12
N GLU A 13 -27.58 9.10 2.92
CA GLU A 13 -28.48 10.13 2.40
C GLU A 13 -29.80 10.15 3.16
N GLU A 14 -30.44 8.99 3.36
CA GLU A 14 -31.68 8.85 4.12
C GLU A 14 -31.55 9.39 5.56
N LEU A 15 -30.40 9.16 6.19
CA LEU A 15 -30.06 9.64 7.54
C LEU A 15 -29.53 11.08 7.55
N LYS A 16 -29.37 11.74 6.39
CA LYS A 16 -28.81 13.10 6.26
C LYS A 16 -27.39 13.23 6.84
N LEU A 17 -26.58 12.18 6.68
CA LEU A 17 -25.21 12.09 7.18
C LEU A 17 -24.16 12.26 6.08
N ASP A 18 -24.52 12.15 4.81
CA ASP A 18 -23.59 12.08 3.69
C ASP A 18 -22.72 13.34 3.56
N GLU A 19 -23.26 14.54 3.72
CA GLU A 19 -22.46 15.79 3.71
C GLU A 19 -21.53 15.93 4.93
N LYS A 20 -21.78 15.17 5.99
CA LYS A 20 -20.97 15.15 7.22
C LYS A 20 -20.02 13.98 7.31
N THR A 21 -19.99 13.14 6.26
CA THR A 21 -19.21 11.90 6.25
C THR A 21 -18.16 11.94 5.14
N LEU A 22 -16.89 11.94 5.54
CA LEU A 22 -15.76 11.74 4.65
C LEU A 22 -15.55 10.24 4.47
N VAL A 23 -15.62 9.76 3.23
CA VAL A 23 -15.47 8.35 2.89
C VAL A 23 -14.20 8.15 2.07
N PHE A 24 -13.35 7.23 2.51
CA PHE A 24 -12.23 6.69 1.74
C PHE A 24 -12.57 5.27 1.29
N PHE A 25 -12.44 5.00 0.00
CA PHE A 25 -12.56 3.66 -0.57
C PHE A 25 -11.27 3.28 -1.26
N SER A 26 -10.69 2.15 -0.85
CA SER A 26 -9.41 1.70 -1.39
C SER A 26 -9.29 0.18 -1.36
N GLY A 27 -8.40 -0.38 -2.19
CA GLY A 27 -7.81 -1.68 -1.94
C GLY A 27 -6.75 -1.60 -0.84
N ASP A 28 -6.43 -2.70 -0.21
CA ASP A 28 -5.37 -2.80 0.81
C ASP A 28 -3.99 -3.08 0.19
N ASN A 29 -3.97 -3.72 -0.97
CA ASN A 29 -2.79 -4.06 -1.76
C ASN A 29 -3.16 -4.30 -3.22
N GLY A 30 -2.17 -4.52 -4.05
CA GLY A 30 -2.36 -4.89 -5.44
C GLY A 30 -3.05 -6.25 -5.62
N GLY A 31 -3.52 -6.51 -6.83
CA GLY A 31 -4.25 -7.74 -7.16
C GLY A 31 -3.49 -9.02 -6.83
N ALA A 32 -4.24 -10.06 -6.50
CA ALA A 32 -3.72 -11.39 -6.24
C ALA A 32 -4.13 -12.35 -7.36
N ASP A 33 -3.15 -13.01 -7.98
CA ASP A 33 -3.38 -13.93 -9.10
C ASP A 33 -3.67 -15.37 -8.67
N TYR A 34 -3.51 -15.69 -7.39
CA TYR A 34 -3.68 -17.05 -6.88
C TYR A 34 -5.16 -17.49 -6.73
N PHE A 35 -6.09 -16.61 -7.06
CA PHE A 35 -7.52 -16.93 -7.13
C PHE A 35 -8.02 -17.13 -8.58
N VAL A 36 -7.13 -17.06 -9.56
CA VAL A 36 -7.48 -17.35 -10.94
C VAL A 36 -7.65 -18.85 -11.10
N SER A 37 -8.88 -19.31 -11.30
CA SER A 37 -9.21 -20.68 -11.63
C SER A 37 -10.30 -20.68 -12.70
N ASP A 38 -10.45 -21.81 -13.39
CA ASP A 38 -11.52 -22.03 -14.37
C ASP A 38 -12.92 -21.83 -13.75
N ASP A 39 -13.03 -22.05 -12.43
CA ASP A 39 -14.26 -21.82 -11.64
C ASP A 39 -14.53 -20.34 -11.33
N HIS A 40 -13.57 -19.46 -11.61
CA HIS A 40 -13.70 -18.02 -11.46
C HIS A 40 -13.51 -17.31 -12.83
N PRO A 41 -14.41 -17.52 -13.78
CA PRO A 41 -14.23 -17.10 -15.18
C PRO A 41 -14.21 -15.58 -15.39
N ARG A 42 -14.46 -14.78 -14.35
CA ARG A 42 -14.53 -13.31 -14.47
C ARG A 42 -13.18 -12.63 -14.50
N GLY A 43 -12.06 -13.35 -14.40
CA GLY A 43 -10.73 -12.74 -14.44
C GLY A 43 -10.51 -11.63 -13.41
N ILE A 44 -11.26 -11.70 -12.30
CA ILE A 44 -11.31 -10.65 -11.26
C ILE A 44 -9.95 -10.44 -10.58
N HIS A 45 -9.07 -11.41 -10.70
CA HIS A 45 -7.76 -11.42 -10.05
C HIS A 45 -6.60 -11.41 -11.05
N GLN A 46 -6.85 -10.92 -12.26
CA GLN A 46 -5.78 -10.68 -13.23
C GLN A 46 -4.81 -9.62 -12.72
N ALA A 47 -3.61 -9.60 -13.31
CA ALA A 47 -2.61 -8.57 -13.08
C ALA A 47 -3.26 -7.18 -13.04
N ASN A 48 -2.78 -6.32 -12.15
CA ASN A 48 -3.26 -4.96 -12.04
C ASN A 48 -3.10 -4.24 -13.39
N LYS A 49 -4.21 -4.03 -14.06
CA LYS A 49 -4.25 -3.42 -15.37
C LYS A 49 -5.00 -2.09 -15.31
N ASN A 50 -4.40 -1.06 -15.87
CA ASN A 50 -5.10 0.21 -16.04
C ASN A 50 -6.21 0.05 -17.09
N PRO A 51 -7.50 0.21 -16.74
CA PRO A 51 -8.59 -0.05 -17.66
C PRO A 51 -8.66 0.97 -18.80
N LYS A 52 -8.07 2.17 -18.65
CA LYS A 52 -8.07 3.21 -19.68
C LYS A 52 -6.91 3.06 -20.66
N THR A 53 -5.72 2.74 -20.19
CA THR A 53 -4.51 2.70 -21.04
C THR A 53 -4.15 1.28 -21.45
N GLY A 54 -4.69 0.26 -20.78
CA GLY A 54 -4.33 -1.13 -21.01
C GLY A 54 -2.97 -1.53 -20.42
N VAL A 55 -2.26 -0.61 -19.76
CA VAL A 55 -0.96 -0.88 -19.11
C VAL A 55 -1.14 -1.91 -18.01
N GLU A 56 -0.34 -2.97 -18.06
CA GLU A 56 -0.23 -3.96 -17.00
C GLU A 56 0.93 -3.57 -16.09
N TYR A 57 0.63 -3.46 -14.79
CA TYR A 57 1.63 -3.16 -13.77
C TYR A 57 2.31 -4.44 -13.32
N ARG A 58 3.64 -4.43 -13.31
CA ARG A 58 4.44 -5.59 -12.87
C ARG A 58 4.14 -5.97 -11.42
N GLY A 59 4.09 -7.27 -11.17
CA GLY A 59 3.92 -7.81 -9.83
C GLY A 59 2.46 -7.89 -9.37
N LYS A 60 2.31 -8.26 -8.11
CA LYS A 60 1.04 -8.60 -7.47
C LYS A 60 1.15 -8.43 -5.97
N LYS A 61 0.09 -8.72 -5.22
CA LYS A 61 0.13 -8.80 -3.75
C LYS A 61 1.38 -9.53 -3.26
N GLY A 62 2.09 -8.91 -2.33
CA GLY A 62 3.27 -9.49 -1.67
C GLY A 62 4.62 -9.12 -2.28
N VAL A 63 4.65 -8.28 -3.34
CA VAL A 63 5.88 -7.72 -3.90
C VAL A 63 5.80 -6.21 -4.01
N LEU A 64 6.94 -5.54 -4.09
CA LEU A 64 7.01 -4.07 -4.08
C LEU A 64 7.18 -3.44 -5.47
N TYR A 65 6.71 -4.07 -6.53
CA TYR A 65 6.50 -3.44 -7.84
C TYR A 65 5.16 -2.70 -7.90
N GLU A 66 4.93 -1.89 -8.94
CA GLU A 66 3.69 -1.11 -9.11
C GLU A 66 2.44 -1.99 -8.99
N GLY A 67 2.44 -3.21 -9.55
CA GLY A 67 1.29 -4.12 -9.44
C GLY A 67 1.00 -4.63 -8.03
N GLY A 68 1.97 -4.57 -7.12
CA GLY A 68 1.77 -4.90 -5.70
C GLY A 68 1.35 -3.71 -4.84
N LEU A 69 1.71 -2.49 -5.25
CA LEU A 69 1.51 -1.27 -4.47
C LEU A 69 0.43 -0.33 -5.01
N ARG A 70 0.26 -0.28 -6.34
CA ARG A 70 -0.72 0.61 -6.97
C ARG A 70 -2.13 0.08 -6.78
N ILE A 71 -2.93 0.83 -6.06
CA ILE A 71 -4.30 0.47 -5.66
C ILE A 71 -5.29 1.54 -6.12
N PRO A 72 -6.56 1.19 -6.35
CA PRO A 72 -7.61 2.18 -6.49
C PRO A 72 -7.77 2.93 -5.17
N PHE A 73 -7.90 4.25 -5.26
CA PHE A 73 -8.14 5.12 -4.12
C PHE A 73 -9.16 6.18 -4.52
N VAL A 74 -10.30 6.18 -3.85
CA VAL A 74 -11.41 7.10 -4.12
C VAL A 74 -11.83 7.77 -2.83
N VAL A 75 -12.06 9.08 -2.90
CA VAL A 75 -12.52 9.85 -1.75
C VAL A 75 -13.82 10.55 -2.10
N ARG A 76 -14.83 10.43 -1.22
CA ARG A 76 -16.13 11.05 -1.37
C ARG A 76 -16.45 11.92 -0.14
N TRP A 77 -16.81 13.16 -0.38
CA TRP A 77 -17.35 14.07 0.64
C TRP A 77 -18.29 15.07 -0.04
N PRO A 78 -19.60 14.76 -0.12
CA PRO A 78 -20.58 15.64 -0.75
C PRO A 78 -20.57 17.05 -0.18
N GLY A 79 -20.72 18.04 -1.06
CA GLY A 79 -20.67 19.45 -0.65
C GLY A 79 -19.28 20.00 -0.29
N LYS A 80 -18.26 19.14 -0.20
CA LYS A 80 -16.86 19.52 0.11
C LYS A 80 -15.89 19.21 -1.01
N ILE A 81 -15.96 18.01 -1.56
CA ILE A 81 -15.10 17.57 -2.68
C ILE A 81 -15.92 17.67 -3.97
N ALA A 82 -15.38 18.36 -4.98
CA ALA A 82 -16.01 18.43 -6.29
C ALA A 82 -16.09 17.03 -6.93
N PRO A 83 -17.24 16.66 -7.51
CA PRO A 83 -17.42 15.34 -8.13
C PRO A 83 -16.56 15.20 -9.40
N ASN A 84 -16.32 13.95 -9.80
CA ASN A 84 -15.64 13.59 -11.05
C ASN A 84 -14.21 14.14 -11.21
N ARG A 85 -13.55 14.50 -10.12
CA ARG A 85 -12.14 14.86 -10.15
C ARG A 85 -11.25 13.64 -10.24
N VAL A 86 -10.17 13.76 -10.97
CA VAL A 86 -9.05 12.83 -10.97
C VAL A 86 -7.81 13.60 -10.57
N SER A 87 -6.97 13.02 -9.74
CA SER A 87 -5.74 13.61 -9.24
C SER A 87 -4.55 12.70 -9.55
N ASP A 88 -3.44 13.32 -9.92
CA ASP A 88 -2.14 12.65 -10.07
C ASP A 88 -1.25 12.85 -8.82
N HIS A 89 -1.83 13.34 -7.73
CA HIS A 89 -1.11 13.49 -6.46
C HIS A 89 -0.55 12.16 -5.99
N LEU A 90 0.73 12.14 -5.67
CA LEU A 90 1.43 10.96 -5.18
C LEU A 90 1.26 10.84 -3.67
N GLY A 91 0.45 9.90 -3.24
CA GLY A 91 0.18 9.63 -1.83
C GLY A 91 0.22 8.13 -1.50
N TYR A 92 0.10 7.81 -0.22
CA TYR A 92 0.04 6.45 0.29
C TYR A 92 -0.77 6.37 1.60
N PHE A 93 -0.99 5.17 2.16
CA PHE A 93 -1.87 5.00 3.32
C PHE A 93 -1.54 5.84 4.57
N PRO A 94 -0.27 6.09 4.93
CA PRO A 94 0.05 6.99 6.04
C PRO A 94 -0.60 8.37 5.96
N ASP A 95 -0.97 8.85 4.75
CA ASP A 95 -1.58 10.16 4.53
C ASP A 95 -3.04 10.25 5.02
N VAL A 96 -3.70 9.11 5.20
CA VAL A 96 -5.12 9.07 5.64
C VAL A 96 -5.27 9.65 7.04
N LEU A 97 -4.41 9.26 7.97
CA LEU A 97 -4.49 9.73 9.36
C LEU A 97 -4.36 11.27 9.50
N PRO A 98 -3.32 11.92 8.96
CA PRO A 98 -3.21 13.37 9.02
C PRO A 98 -4.32 14.10 8.26
N THR A 99 -4.85 13.51 7.19
CA THR A 99 -5.99 14.07 6.45
C THR A 99 -7.26 14.07 7.30
N ILE A 100 -7.56 12.97 7.98
CA ILE A 100 -8.70 12.90 8.88
C ILE A 100 -8.54 13.87 10.05
N ALA A 101 -7.34 13.91 10.65
CA ALA A 101 -7.09 14.81 11.78
C ALA A 101 -7.26 16.28 11.38
N GLU A 102 -6.75 16.70 10.23
CA GLU A 102 -6.94 18.07 9.73
C GLU A 102 -8.42 18.36 9.43
N ALA A 103 -9.14 17.42 8.80
CA ALA A 103 -10.56 17.57 8.46
C ALA A 103 -11.46 17.68 9.71
N THR A 104 -11.05 17.08 10.81
CA THR A 104 -11.83 17.04 12.08
C THR A 104 -11.32 18.00 13.16
N GLY A 105 -10.17 18.63 12.94
CA GLY A 105 -9.47 19.42 13.96
C GLY A 105 -8.84 18.59 15.08
N ALA A 106 -8.68 17.28 14.89
CA ALA A 106 -8.05 16.41 15.88
C ALA A 106 -6.54 16.62 15.96
N LYS A 107 -5.99 16.45 17.17
CA LYS A 107 -4.54 16.58 17.38
C LYS A 107 -3.82 15.36 16.83
N LEU A 108 -2.81 15.61 16.00
CA LEU A 108 -1.92 14.57 15.49
C LEU A 108 -0.84 14.19 16.51
N PRO A 109 -0.46 12.90 16.58
CA PRO A 109 0.78 12.50 17.23
C PRO A 109 1.99 13.07 16.46
N SER A 110 3.12 13.22 17.15
CA SER A 110 4.41 13.55 16.51
C SER A 110 5.04 12.33 15.86
N GLY A 111 5.91 12.54 14.86
CA GLY A 111 6.71 11.49 14.25
C GLY A 111 5.91 10.54 13.35
N ILE A 112 4.91 11.06 12.65
CA ILE A 112 4.18 10.31 11.62
C ILE A 112 4.78 10.55 10.24
N ASP A 113 4.73 9.54 9.38
CA ASP A 113 5.28 9.60 8.01
C ASP A 113 4.33 10.27 7.01
N GLY A 114 3.03 10.25 7.31
CA GLY A 114 2.01 10.77 6.41
C GLY A 114 1.92 12.29 6.39
N ILE A 115 1.48 12.83 5.27
CA ILE A 115 1.10 14.24 5.10
C ILE A 115 -0.39 14.33 4.74
N SER A 116 -1.07 15.35 5.24
CA SER A 116 -2.48 15.53 4.89
C SER A 116 -2.65 15.91 3.41
N ILE A 117 -3.55 15.21 2.74
CA ILE A 117 -3.98 15.48 1.37
C ILE A 117 -5.27 16.32 1.32
N LEU A 118 -5.67 16.94 2.44
CA LEU A 118 -6.90 17.74 2.48
C LEU A 118 -6.93 18.87 1.45
N PRO A 119 -5.83 19.62 1.19
CA PRO A 119 -5.80 20.63 0.12
C PRO A 119 -6.01 20.04 -1.28
N GLU A 120 -5.48 18.84 -1.54
CA GLU A 120 -5.74 18.15 -2.80
C GLU A 120 -7.22 17.76 -2.93
N LEU A 121 -7.86 17.36 -1.84
CA LEU A 121 -9.26 16.96 -1.83
C LEU A 121 -10.22 18.16 -2.00
N LEU A 122 -10.02 19.23 -1.23
CA LEU A 122 -10.91 20.39 -1.19
C LEU A 122 -10.58 21.47 -2.22
N GLY A 123 -9.36 21.46 -2.76
CA GLY A 123 -8.72 22.57 -3.44
C GLY A 123 -7.95 23.45 -2.45
N GLU A 124 -6.77 23.92 -2.85
CA GLU A 124 -5.85 24.71 -2.02
C GLU A 124 -6.48 25.99 -1.45
N SER A 125 -7.32 26.66 -2.25
CA SER A 125 -8.05 27.85 -1.81
C SER A 125 -9.02 27.54 -0.66
N SER A 126 -9.77 26.44 -0.77
CA SER A 126 -10.75 26.04 0.27
C SER A 126 -10.06 25.51 1.54
N ALA A 127 -8.91 24.89 1.38
CA ALA A 127 -8.10 24.40 2.50
C ALA A 127 -7.25 25.50 3.16
N GLY A 128 -7.13 26.69 2.53
CA GLY A 128 -6.34 27.81 3.04
C GLY A 128 -4.83 27.61 3.00
N ARG A 129 -4.34 26.57 2.32
CA ARG A 129 -2.91 26.26 2.17
C ARG A 129 -2.63 25.44 0.92
N LYS A 130 -1.37 25.43 0.47
CA LYS A 130 -0.91 24.60 -0.63
C LYS A 130 -0.80 23.12 -0.21
N GLN A 131 -0.97 22.22 -1.19
CA GLN A 131 -0.69 20.81 -1.00
C GLN A 131 0.81 20.56 -0.86
N SER A 132 1.21 19.96 0.25
CA SER A 132 2.57 19.48 0.45
C SER A 132 2.80 18.18 -0.33
N GLN A 133 4.03 17.95 -0.78
CA GLN A 133 4.43 16.73 -1.46
C GLN A 133 5.41 15.95 -0.58
N HIS A 134 5.36 14.62 -0.67
CA HIS A 134 6.42 13.80 -0.12
C HIS A 134 7.71 14.02 -0.89
N GLU A 135 8.82 14.13 -0.18
CA GLU A 135 10.14 14.13 -0.81
C GLU A 135 10.36 12.82 -1.55
N PHE A 136 10.04 11.70 -0.89
CA PHE A 136 10.02 10.37 -1.48
C PHE A 136 9.02 9.48 -0.73
N LEU A 137 8.65 8.34 -1.32
CA LEU A 137 7.89 7.28 -0.67
C LEU A 137 8.79 6.05 -0.49
N TYR A 138 8.66 5.39 0.65
CA TYR A 138 9.46 4.23 1.03
C TYR A 138 8.58 3.07 1.47
N TRP A 139 8.96 1.86 1.06
CA TRP A 139 8.30 0.62 1.44
C TRP A 139 9.32 -0.47 1.74
N GLU A 140 9.01 -1.25 2.76
CA GLU A 140 9.78 -2.43 3.14
C GLU A 140 8.82 -3.58 3.49
N PHE A 141 9.01 -4.74 2.90
CA PHE A 141 8.14 -5.89 3.13
C PHE A 141 8.86 -7.21 2.82
N THR A 142 8.95 -8.11 3.81
CA THR A 142 9.49 -9.48 3.65
C THR A 142 10.81 -9.56 2.88
N GLY A 143 11.73 -8.64 3.16
CA GLY A 143 13.04 -8.55 2.51
C GLY A 143 13.07 -7.79 1.19
N TRP A 144 11.93 -7.31 0.71
CA TRP A 144 11.84 -6.34 -0.37
C TRP A 144 12.04 -4.93 0.17
N THR A 145 12.65 -4.08 -0.62
CA THR A 145 12.71 -2.64 -0.36
C THR A 145 12.37 -1.88 -1.65
N ALA A 146 11.58 -0.83 -1.54
CA ALA A 146 11.29 0.06 -2.66
C ALA A 146 11.29 1.51 -2.22
N VAL A 147 11.74 2.40 -3.08
CA VAL A 147 11.71 3.85 -2.89
C VAL A 147 11.29 4.52 -4.18
N ARG A 148 10.45 5.55 -4.05
CA ARG A 148 9.98 6.35 -5.18
C ARG A 148 10.23 7.82 -4.92
N HIS A 149 10.87 8.50 -5.85
CA HIS A 149 11.06 9.95 -5.88
C HIS A 149 10.63 10.49 -7.24
N GLY A 150 9.52 11.21 -7.27
CA GLY A 150 8.90 11.66 -8.52
C GLY A 150 8.54 10.48 -9.43
N ASN A 151 9.08 10.48 -10.65
CA ASN A 151 8.89 9.40 -11.62
C ASN A 151 9.90 8.25 -11.48
N TRP A 152 10.96 8.46 -10.73
CA TRP A 152 11.97 7.44 -10.52
C TRP A 152 11.59 6.49 -9.39
N ARG A 153 11.81 5.22 -9.63
CA ARG A 153 11.56 4.17 -8.67
C ARG A 153 12.71 3.18 -8.64
N ALA A 154 13.27 2.95 -7.46
CA ALA A 154 14.23 1.89 -7.22
C ALA A 154 13.57 0.76 -6.41
N VAL A 155 13.82 -0.48 -6.80
CA VAL A 155 13.30 -1.69 -6.15
C VAL A 155 14.47 -2.64 -5.89
N LYS A 156 14.53 -3.17 -4.68
CA LYS A 156 15.44 -4.28 -4.34
C LYS A 156 14.57 -5.49 -3.98
N PRO A 157 14.47 -6.48 -4.87
CA PRO A 157 13.72 -7.70 -4.59
C PRO A 157 14.31 -8.49 -3.41
N ALA A 158 13.47 -9.26 -2.74
CA ALA A 158 13.92 -10.13 -1.65
C ALA A 158 15.04 -11.06 -2.13
N LYS A 159 16.13 -11.14 -1.35
CA LYS A 159 17.35 -11.93 -1.65
C LYS A 159 18.17 -11.43 -2.86
N ALA A 160 17.76 -10.38 -3.55
CA ALA A 160 18.58 -9.76 -4.58
C ALA A 160 19.75 -9.00 -3.95
N THR A 161 20.92 -9.04 -4.62
CA THR A 161 22.09 -8.24 -4.25
C THR A 161 22.00 -6.83 -4.80
N ASN A 162 21.40 -6.66 -5.97
CA ASN A 162 21.35 -5.41 -6.70
C ASN A 162 19.97 -4.77 -6.64
N TRP A 163 19.96 -3.46 -6.79
CA TRP A 163 18.77 -2.67 -7.00
C TRP A 163 18.44 -2.60 -8.48
N GLU A 164 17.16 -2.58 -8.80
CA GLU A 164 16.59 -2.27 -10.11
C GLU A 164 16.11 -0.82 -10.10
N LEU A 165 16.13 -0.13 -11.25
CA LEU A 165 15.68 1.26 -11.41
C LEU A 165 14.73 1.40 -12.59
N TYR A 166 13.63 2.15 -12.39
CA TYR A 166 12.60 2.36 -13.40
C TYR A 166 12.20 3.84 -13.50
N ASP A 167 11.95 4.31 -14.72
CA ASP A 167 11.34 5.60 -15.03
C ASP A 167 9.85 5.37 -15.29
N LEU A 168 9.01 5.54 -14.28
CA LEU A 168 7.57 5.25 -14.35
C LEU A 168 6.80 6.18 -15.31
N ALA A 169 7.38 7.30 -15.71
CA ALA A 169 6.78 8.17 -16.74
C ALA A 169 6.88 7.53 -18.13
N LYS A 170 7.93 6.73 -18.39
CA LYS A 170 8.16 6.06 -19.67
C LYS A 170 7.80 4.59 -19.63
N ASP A 171 8.03 3.95 -18.49
CA ASP A 171 7.83 2.51 -18.27
C ASP A 171 7.03 2.25 -16.98
N PRO A 172 5.73 2.55 -16.98
CA PRO A 172 4.86 2.29 -15.82
C PRO A 172 4.68 0.79 -15.51
N SER A 173 5.09 -0.09 -16.44
CA SER A 173 5.05 -1.55 -16.28
C SER A 173 6.31 -2.12 -15.63
N GLU A 174 7.32 -1.30 -15.36
CA GLU A 174 8.61 -1.72 -14.79
C GLU A 174 9.25 -2.89 -15.57
N SER A 175 9.21 -2.79 -16.91
CA SER A 175 9.65 -3.84 -17.82
C SER A 175 11.13 -3.75 -18.15
N GLN A 176 11.74 -2.56 -18.04
CA GLN A 176 13.12 -2.30 -18.42
C GLN A 176 13.91 -1.68 -17.26
N ASP A 177 14.79 -2.46 -16.66
CA ASP A 177 15.73 -1.95 -15.67
C ASP A 177 16.79 -1.03 -16.33
N VAL A 178 16.80 0.23 -15.87
CA VAL A 178 17.71 1.27 -16.38
C VAL A 178 18.79 1.68 -15.36
N ALA A 179 19.03 0.86 -14.34
CA ALA A 179 20.00 1.13 -13.27
C ALA A 179 21.40 1.40 -13.82
N SER A 180 21.88 0.56 -14.74
CA SER A 180 23.22 0.69 -15.33
C SER A 180 23.42 1.98 -16.13
N SER A 181 22.35 2.50 -16.73
CA SER A 181 22.36 3.72 -17.55
C SER A 181 22.15 4.99 -16.70
N ASN A 182 21.69 4.87 -15.44
CA ASN A 182 21.36 5.99 -14.57
C ASN A 182 21.95 5.82 -13.14
N PRO A 183 23.26 5.56 -12.99
CA PRO A 183 23.85 5.19 -11.71
C PRO A 183 23.70 6.29 -10.64
N ARG A 184 23.79 7.58 -11.00
CA ARG A 184 23.62 8.69 -10.06
C ARG A 184 22.18 8.79 -9.50
N VAL A 185 21.19 8.49 -10.35
CA VAL A 185 19.77 8.48 -9.91
C VAL A 185 19.57 7.33 -8.94
N LEU A 186 20.05 6.15 -9.28
CA LEU A 186 19.97 4.98 -8.39
C LEU A 186 20.63 5.25 -7.05
N GLU A 187 21.85 5.79 -7.04
CA GLU A 187 22.58 6.13 -5.81
C GLU A 187 21.78 7.06 -4.91
N SER A 188 21.18 8.10 -5.49
CA SER A 188 20.31 9.03 -4.75
C SER A 188 19.10 8.32 -4.12
N LEU A 189 18.41 7.45 -4.85
CA LEU A 189 17.26 6.73 -4.31
C LEU A 189 17.68 5.71 -3.23
N VAL A 190 18.81 5.03 -3.42
CA VAL A 190 19.34 4.10 -2.41
C VAL A 190 19.72 4.84 -1.12
N ALA A 191 20.27 6.06 -1.23
CA ALA A 191 20.54 6.89 -0.07
C ALA A 191 19.27 7.29 0.68
N MET A 192 18.19 7.65 -0.06
CA MET A 192 16.86 7.91 0.54
C MET A 192 16.31 6.67 1.25
N ALA A 193 16.39 5.50 0.62
CA ALA A 193 15.94 4.25 1.23
C ALA A 193 16.74 3.91 2.50
N THR A 194 18.05 4.13 2.48
CA THR A 194 18.92 3.90 3.65
C THR A 194 18.57 4.84 4.81
N LYS A 195 18.24 6.10 4.51
CA LYS A 195 17.81 7.08 5.51
C LYS A 195 16.46 6.75 6.10
N ALA A 196 15.53 6.19 5.31
CA ALA A 196 14.18 5.85 5.73
C ALA A 196 14.09 4.52 6.49
N HIS A 197 15.09 3.65 6.34
CA HIS A 197 15.09 2.35 6.99
C HIS A 197 15.19 2.47 8.52
N GLU A 198 14.22 1.91 9.22
CA GLU A 198 14.26 1.75 10.67
C GLU A 198 14.46 0.26 11.02
N PRO A 199 15.50 -0.08 11.80
CA PRO A 199 15.72 -1.46 12.20
C PRO A 199 14.53 -2.01 13.00
N VAL A 200 14.15 -3.24 12.71
CA VAL A 200 13.13 -3.95 13.51
C VAL A 200 13.62 -4.04 14.96
N GLN A 201 12.81 -3.56 15.89
CA GLN A 201 13.11 -3.67 17.31
C GLN A 201 13.16 -5.15 17.72
N GLU A 202 14.30 -5.57 18.26
CA GLU A 202 14.48 -6.94 18.76
C GLU A 202 13.42 -7.29 19.81
N GLY A 203 12.84 -8.47 19.68
CA GLY A 203 11.99 -9.10 20.71
C GLY A 203 10.49 -8.86 20.62
N THR A 204 9.99 -7.96 19.76
CA THR A 204 8.55 -7.66 19.71
C THR A 204 7.78 -8.51 18.70
N PHE A 205 8.37 -8.88 17.57
CA PHE A 205 7.70 -9.57 16.46
C PHE A 205 8.21 -10.99 16.18
N THR A 206 9.29 -11.42 16.83
CA THR A 206 9.88 -12.76 16.62
C THR A 206 9.29 -13.85 17.52
N ARG A 207 8.36 -13.51 18.43
CA ARG A 207 7.73 -14.49 19.33
C ARG A 207 6.55 -15.17 18.65
N THR A 208 6.86 -16.18 17.87
CA THR A 208 5.86 -17.05 17.23
C THR A 208 4.91 -17.70 18.23
N ASP A 209 5.38 -18.00 19.45
CA ASP A 209 4.60 -18.54 20.56
C ASP A 209 3.50 -17.57 21.04
N ARG A 210 3.78 -16.26 21.09
CA ARG A 210 2.80 -15.24 21.49
C ARG A 210 1.73 -15.06 20.41
N HIS A 211 2.14 -14.97 19.14
CA HIS A 211 1.22 -14.85 18.03
C HIS A 211 0.28 -16.04 17.93
N GLU A 212 0.79 -17.25 18.13
CA GLU A 212 -0.03 -18.48 18.11
C GLU A 212 -1.02 -18.51 19.27
N ARG A 213 -0.63 -18.09 20.48
CA ARG A 213 -1.55 -17.95 21.62
C ARG A 213 -2.65 -16.96 21.35
N ASP A 214 -2.31 -15.78 20.82
CA ASP A 214 -3.29 -14.73 20.49
C ASP A 214 -4.27 -15.20 19.41
N ARG A 215 -3.79 -15.95 18.41
CA ARG A 215 -4.60 -16.56 17.38
C ARG A 215 -5.56 -17.60 17.96
N ARG A 216 -5.09 -18.48 18.82
CA ARG A 216 -5.91 -19.51 19.50
C ARG A 216 -6.96 -18.87 20.39
N ALA A 217 -6.60 -17.87 21.16
CA ALA A 217 -7.51 -17.11 21.99
C ALA A 217 -8.66 -16.51 21.18
N LYS A 218 -8.36 -15.87 20.05
CA LYS A 218 -9.37 -15.31 19.13
C LYS A 218 -10.28 -16.37 18.50
N MET A 219 -9.79 -17.60 18.35
CA MET A 219 -10.58 -18.72 17.81
C MET A 219 -11.35 -19.50 18.89
N GLY A 220 -11.34 -19.06 20.16
CA GLY A 220 -11.99 -19.75 21.27
C GLY A 220 -11.33 -21.07 21.70
N LYS A 221 -10.06 -21.30 21.31
CA LYS A 221 -9.31 -22.53 21.57
C LYS A 221 -8.31 -22.37 22.72
N HIS A 222 -8.79 -21.88 23.84
CA HIS A 222 -7.92 -21.56 24.99
C HIS A 222 -7.29 -22.79 25.65
N ASP A 223 -7.97 -23.96 25.60
CA ASP A 223 -7.61 -25.14 26.40
C ASP A 223 -7.16 -26.36 25.58
N GLU A 224 -6.99 -26.23 24.26
CA GLU A 224 -6.46 -27.32 23.44
C GLU A 224 -4.92 -27.42 23.63
N PRO A 225 -4.36 -28.61 23.96
CA PRO A 225 -2.92 -28.79 24.03
C PRO A 225 -2.24 -28.50 22.70
N GLU A 226 -1.05 -27.92 22.75
CA GLU A 226 -0.26 -27.66 21.53
C GLU A 226 -0.05 -28.95 20.74
N PRO A 227 -0.28 -28.94 19.43
CA PRO A 227 0.08 -30.09 18.60
C PRO A 227 1.60 -30.33 18.72
N PRO A 228 2.04 -31.59 18.79
CA PRO A 228 3.45 -31.90 18.96
C PRO A 228 4.28 -31.26 17.83
N LYS A 229 5.34 -30.56 18.22
CA LYS A 229 6.27 -29.92 17.25
C LYS A 229 6.79 -31.02 16.34
N LYS A 230 6.51 -30.92 15.03
CA LYS A 230 7.09 -31.83 14.02
C LYS A 230 8.61 -31.74 14.15
N GLN A 231 9.23 -32.83 14.66
CA GLN A 231 10.69 -32.95 14.64
C GLN A 231 11.14 -32.87 13.18
N LYS A 232 12.01 -31.93 12.88
CA LYS A 232 12.70 -31.87 11.58
C LYS A 232 13.49 -33.18 11.45
N LYS A 233 13.05 -34.07 10.57
CA LYS A 233 13.83 -35.24 10.20
C LYS A 233 15.15 -34.70 9.61
N ASN A 234 16.26 -34.89 10.33
CA ASN A 234 17.58 -34.75 9.77
C ASN A 234 17.72 -35.73 8.63
N VAL A 235 17.67 -35.24 7.40
CA VAL A 235 18.09 -36.00 6.23
C VAL A 235 19.61 -36.07 6.31
N GLN A 236 20.13 -37.15 6.89
CA GLN A 236 21.54 -37.52 6.72
C GLN A 236 21.72 -37.89 5.24
N THR A 237 22.36 -37.03 4.49
CA THR A 237 22.97 -37.38 3.21
C THR A 237 24.08 -38.39 3.48
N LYS A 238 23.83 -39.65 3.17
CA LYS A 238 24.89 -40.64 3.03
C LYS A 238 25.66 -40.34 1.76
N SER A 239 26.96 -40.17 1.94
CA SER A 239 28.03 -40.14 0.96
C SER A 239 27.99 -41.30 -0.01
#